data_63972b05713b3f54c4bf3266929b116b
#
_entry.id   63972b05713b3f54c4bf3266929b116b
#
_cell.length_a   1.000
_cell.length_b   1.000
_cell.length_c   1.000
_cell.angle_alpha   90.00
_cell.angle_beta   90.00
_cell.angle_gamma   90.00
#
_symmetry.space_group_name_H-M   'P 1'
#
loop_
_entity.id
_entity.type
_entity.pdbx_description
1 polymer ?
#
loop_
_entity_poly.entity_id
_entity_poly.type
_entity_poly.pdbx_seq_one_letter_code
_entity_poly.pdbx_strand_id
1 'polypeptide(L)'
;MKSKNPFQFESSIRTRLLFFSVGLALLSVAVIAYITIDSLQTAGERAQQTSEASLRKQTEEFLLSQIIEATDQDDLVFERVERDAENLAYYAARLFEEPDAFARDSYWRADEHMFLGPDGQYINSEEDTSTVFVPNTQKIDDALIQELELSAYLDMIFSTIYENDPNTVAVYLITQKDISRLYPNINLGTLVPGDYSAIEDIFFTLGAPDNNPERNTIWTPVYDDPAGQGLLISVIAPVFTGKNNFIGVIGIDVSLAGLTASVEAEELTAGGYSLLIDQNGRALALPGQGYTDILGRTRAPGEIAPDIGETVPEFSVVFNDLLDG
;
A
#
# COMPACT_ATOMS: atom_id res chain seq x y z
N MET A 1 -6.25 -30.29 -23.85
CA MET A 1 -5.18 -29.29 -23.99
C MET A 1 -5.54 -28.09 -23.14
N LYS A 2 -4.96 -27.98 -21.93
CA LYS A 2 -5.15 -26.80 -21.04
C LYS A 2 -4.18 -25.72 -21.52
N SER A 3 -4.72 -24.59 -21.95
CA SER A 3 -3.98 -23.39 -22.28
C SER A 3 -3.26 -22.90 -21.02
N LYS A 4 -1.95 -22.95 -20.99
CA LYS A 4 -1.13 -22.28 -19.98
C LYS A 4 -1.16 -20.78 -20.28
N ASN A 5 -1.66 -20.01 -19.33
CA ASN A 5 -1.60 -18.56 -19.35
C ASN A 5 -0.12 -18.12 -19.25
N PRO A 6 0.45 -17.33 -20.21
CA PRO A 6 1.88 -17.07 -20.28
C PRO A 6 2.41 -15.96 -19.33
N PHE A 7 1.59 -15.45 -18.40
CA PHE A 7 1.94 -14.31 -17.52
C PHE A 7 1.95 -14.62 -16.02
N GLN A 8 2.27 -15.86 -15.62
CA GLN A 8 2.61 -16.11 -14.20
C GLN A 8 4.11 -15.90 -13.99
N PHE A 9 4.52 -14.65 -13.77
CA PHE A 9 5.82 -14.35 -13.19
C PHE A 9 5.74 -14.54 -11.66
N GLU A 10 6.26 -15.66 -11.16
CA GLU A 10 6.56 -15.92 -9.75
C GLU A 10 7.74 -15.04 -9.29
N SER A 11 7.59 -13.74 -9.30
CA SER A 11 8.59 -12.86 -8.73
C SER A 11 8.18 -12.48 -7.32
N SER A 12 9.06 -12.72 -6.34
CA SER A 12 8.95 -12.23 -4.98
C SER A 12 8.62 -10.73 -5.00
N ILE A 13 7.81 -10.24 -4.02
CA ILE A 13 7.53 -8.81 -3.86
C ILE A 13 8.83 -8.00 -3.77
N ARG A 14 9.86 -8.53 -3.08
CA ARG A 14 11.22 -7.94 -3.09
C ARG A 14 11.75 -7.72 -4.50
N THR A 15 11.60 -8.68 -5.39
CA THR A 15 12.05 -8.58 -6.78
C THR A 15 11.22 -7.53 -7.53
N ARG A 16 9.92 -7.45 -7.28
CA ARG A 16 9.02 -6.45 -7.90
C ARG A 16 9.33 -5.04 -7.42
N LEU A 17 9.51 -4.85 -6.10
CA LEU A 17 9.91 -3.55 -5.52
C LEU A 17 11.31 -3.12 -5.98
N LEU A 18 12.28 -4.06 -6.07
CA LEU A 18 13.61 -3.79 -6.61
C LEU A 18 13.55 -3.31 -8.07
N PHE A 19 12.68 -3.92 -8.88
CA PHE A 19 12.48 -3.47 -10.26
C PHE A 19 11.80 -2.10 -10.32
N PHE A 20 10.89 -1.79 -9.40
CA PHE A 20 10.23 -0.48 -9.31
C PHE A 20 11.22 0.63 -8.98
N SER A 21 12.01 0.42 -7.93
CA SER A 21 12.95 1.42 -7.47
C SER A 21 14.08 1.68 -8.48
N VAL A 22 14.61 0.62 -9.11
CA VAL A 22 15.59 0.76 -10.20
C VAL A 22 14.97 1.45 -11.42
N GLY A 23 13.70 1.17 -11.72
CA GLY A 23 12.95 1.79 -12.82
C GLY A 23 12.81 3.29 -12.64
N LEU A 24 12.37 3.71 -11.46
CA LEU A 24 12.22 5.12 -11.11
C LEU A 24 13.55 5.86 -11.21
N ALA A 25 14.61 5.25 -10.66
CA ALA A 25 15.95 5.79 -10.71
C ALA A 25 16.41 6.10 -12.13
N LEU A 26 16.25 5.15 -13.05
CA LEU A 26 16.68 5.31 -14.43
C LEU A 26 15.83 6.33 -15.21
N LEU A 27 14.53 6.39 -14.92
CA LEU A 27 13.63 7.37 -15.55
C LEU A 27 13.97 8.80 -15.13
N SER A 28 14.20 9.04 -13.83
CA SER A 28 14.63 10.35 -13.34
C SER A 28 15.96 10.77 -13.94
N VAL A 29 16.92 9.83 -14.09
CA VAL A 29 18.19 10.08 -14.79
C VAL A 29 17.95 10.47 -16.24
N ALA A 30 17.05 9.75 -16.95
CA ALA A 30 16.78 10.05 -18.35
C ALA A 30 16.12 11.43 -18.54
N VAL A 31 15.14 11.78 -17.70
CA VAL A 31 14.45 13.08 -17.74
C VAL A 31 15.39 14.23 -17.42
N ILE A 32 16.19 14.09 -16.36
CA ILE A 32 17.16 15.14 -15.99
C ILE A 32 18.29 15.25 -17.02
N ALA A 33 18.76 14.14 -17.58
CA ALA A 33 19.75 14.16 -18.65
C ALA A 33 19.21 14.86 -19.91
N TYR A 34 17.94 14.62 -20.27
CA TYR A 34 17.28 15.31 -21.37
C TYR A 34 17.18 16.82 -21.14
N ILE A 35 16.70 17.24 -19.96
CA ILE A 35 16.59 18.67 -19.59
C ILE A 35 17.98 19.34 -19.55
N THR A 36 18.99 18.63 -19.01
CA THR A 36 20.37 19.16 -18.94
C THR A 36 20.99 19.26 -20.33
N ILE A 37 20.72 18.32 -21.23
CA ILE A 37 21.23 18.37 -22.63
C ILE A 37 20.57 19.54 -23.39
N ASP A 38 19.26 19.75 -23.23
CA ASP A 38 18.50 20.84 -23.86
C ASP A 38 19.02 22.23 -23.38
N SER A 39 19.22 22.38 -22.07
CA SER A 39 19.80 23.62 -21.51
C SER A 39 21.28 23.83 -21.88
N LEU A 40 22.07 22.76 -22.05
CA LEU A 40 23.46 22.86 -22.50
C LEU A 40 23.58 23.13 -24.00
N GLN A 41 22.71 22.62 -24.85
CA GLN A 41 22.67 22.94 -26.27
C GLN A 41 22.37 24.43 -26.52
N THR A 42 21.55 25.05 -25.67
CA THR A 42 21.24 26.49 -25.76
C THR A 42 22.39 27.39 -25.26
N ALA A 43 23.23 26.89 -24.38
CA ALA A 43 24.32 27.67 -23.76
C ALA A 43 25.72 27.44 -24.37
N GLY A 44 25.88 26.44 -25.22
CA GLY A 44 27.21 25.85 -25.43
C GLY A 44 27.74 25.67 -26.85
N GLU A 45 27.48 26.53 -27.82
CA GLU A 45 28.16 26.43 -29.13
C GLU A 45 29.70 26.71 -29.10
N ARG A 46 30.28 26.95 -27.92
CA ARG A 46 31.72 27.35 -27.81
C ARG A 46 32.58 26.70 -26.74
N ALA A 47 32.14 25.73 -26.00
CA ALA A 47 32.97 25.07 -24.98
C ALA A 47 33.44 23.67 -25.41
N GLN A 48 34.73 23.45 -25.34
CA GLN A 48 35.47 22.27 -25.85
C GLN A 48 34.89 20.92 -25.40
N GLN A 49 34.73 20.00 -26.35
CA GLN A 49 34.14 18.63 -26.26
C GLN A 49 34.70 17.76 -25.11
N THR A 50 35.88 18.03 -24.61
CA THR A 50 36.52 17.24 -23.55
C THR A 50 36.01 17.61 -22.14
N SER A 51 35.60 18.87 -21.91
CA SER A 51 35.05 19.35 -20.64
C SER A 51 33.61 18.89 -20.45
N GLU A 52 32.85 18.86 -21.56
CA GLU A 52 31.42 18.46 -21.56
C GLU A 52 31.21 16.96 -21.20
N ALA A 53 32.05 16.07 -21.76
CA ALA A 53 31.98 14.65 -21.47
C ALA A 53 32.32 14.34 -20.01
N SER A 54 33.29 15.07 -19.42
CA SER A 54 33.65 14.87 -18.01
C SER A 54 32.60 15.42 -17.05
N LEU A 55 32.01 16.60 -17.34
CA LEU A 55 30.92 17.17 -16.55
C LEU A 55 29.67 16.30 -16.62
N ARG A 56 29.34 15.83 -17.82
CA ARG A 56 28.23 14.94 -18.04
C ARG A 56 28.37 13.65 -17.21
N LYS A 57 29.51 13.00 -17.28
CA LYS A 57 29.79 11.78 -16.52
C LYS A 57 29.71 12.01 -15.00
N GLN A 58 30.29 13.12 -14.51
CA GLN A 58 30.23 13.48 -13.10
C GLN A 58 28.79 13.77 -12.65
N THR A 59 28.01 14.45 -13.50
CA THR A 59 26.59 14.72 -13.22
C THR A 59 25.78 13.45 -13.21
N GLU A 60 25.99 12.55 -14.19
CA GLU A 60 25.33 11.23 -14.23
C GLU A 60 25.68 10.39 -13.01
N GLU A 61 26.93 10.31 -12.60
CA GLU A 61 27.38 9.60 -11.40
C GLU A 61 26.80 10.21 -10.11
N PHE A 62 26.73 11.53 -10.01
CA PHE A 62 26.12 12.22 -8.89
C PHE A 62 24.61 11.98 -8.83
N LEU A 63 23.90 12.10 -9.95
CA LEU A 63 22.46 11.85 -10.04
C LEU A 63 22.12 10.39 -9.71
N LEU A 64 22.90 9.45 -10.24
CA LEU A 64 22.75 8.03 -9.92
C LEU A 64 22.92 7.78 -8.42
N SER A 65 23.90 8.41 -7.77
CA SER A 65 24.09 8.25 -6.32
C SER A 65 22.91 8.80 -5.50
N GLN A 66 22.36 9.96 -5.90
CA GLN A 66 21.21 10.56 -5.23
C GLN A 66 19.93 9.71 -5.41
N ILE A 67 19.75 9.18 -6.61
CA ILE A 67 18.61 8.33 -6.92
C ILE A 67 18.67 7.00 -6.17
N ILE A 68 19.87 6.37 -6.09
CA ILE A 68 20.07 5.15 -5.31
C ILE A 68 19.74 5.39 -3.83
N GLU A 69 20.18 6.52 -3.28
CA GLU A 69 19.91 6.87 -1.88
C GLU A 69 18.41 7.10 -1.62
N ALA A 70 17.69 7.80 -2.50
CA ALA A 70 16.25 8.01 -2.40
C ALA A 70 15.47 6.68 -2.57
N THR A 71 15.87 5.85 -3.53
CA THR A 71 15.30 4.53 -3.78
C THR A 71 15.44 3.59 -2.57
N ASP A 72 16.63 3.58 -1.95
CA ASP A 72 16.88 2.77 -0.75
C ASP A 72 15.97 3.21 0.42
N GLN A 73 15.64 4.50 0.53
CA GLN A 73 14.72 5.01 1.56
C GLN A 73 13.27 4.59 1.30
N ASP A 74 12.80 4.68 0.07
CA ASP A 74 11.44 4.25 -0.31
C ASP A 74 11.27 2.74 -0.14
N ASP A 75 12.24 1.93 -0.55
CA ASP A 75 12.23 0.49 -0.33
C ASP A 75 12.14 0.13 1.16
N LEU A 76 12.86 0.88 2.02
CA LEU A 76 12.79 0.68 3.48
C LEU A 76 11.39 0.95 4.05
N VAL A 77 10.63 1.91 3.49
CA VAL A 77 9.26 2.18 3.94
C VAL A 77 8.35 1.00 3.59
N PHE A 78 8.37 0.54 2.35
CA PHE A 78 7.54 -0.59 1.91
C PHE A 78 7.93 -1.89 2.60
N GLU A 79 9.23 -2.19 2.74
CA GLU A 79 9.71 -3.36 3.48
C GLU A 79 9.31 -3.31 4.97
N ARG A 80 9.27 -2.12 5.58
CA ARG A 80 8.83 -1.97 6.96
C ARG A 80 7.35 -2.28 7.10
N VAL A 81 6.50 -1.70 6.26
CA VAL A 81 5.04 -1.91 6.30
C VAL A 81 4.72 -3.40 6.04
N GLU A 82 5.40 -4.04 5.08
CA GLU A 82 5.26 -5.46 4.80
C GLU A 82 5.63 -6.32 6.02
N ARG A 83 6.77 -6.04 6.64
CA ARG A 83 7.23 -6.74 7.85
C ARG A 83 6.30 -6.51 9.04
N ASP A 84 5.74 -5.32 9.20
CA ASP A 84 4.78 -5.01 10.25
C ASP A 84 3.48 -5.80 10.05
N ALA A 85 2.99 -5.93 8.82
CA ALA A 85 1.84 -6.78 8.50
C ALA A 85 2.11 -8.27 8.79
N GLU A 86 3.29 -8.79 8.41
CA GLU A 86 3.70 -10.16 8.69
C GLU A 86 3.78 -10.45 10.20
N ASN A 87 4.42 -9.57 10.95
CA ASN A 87 4.54 -9.70 12.40
C ASN A 87 3.17 -9.66 13.07
N LEU A 88 2.30 -8.78 12.61
CA LEU A 88 0.94 -8.65 13.12
C LEU A 88 0.08 -9.88 12.78
N ALA A 89 0.21 -10.43 11.57
CA ALA A 89 -0.45 -11.68 11.18
C ALA A 89 0.02 -12.86 12.03
N TYR A 90 1.32 -12.94 12.30
CA TYR A 90 1.87 -13.95 13.21
C TYR A 90 1.34 -13.80 14.64
N TYR A 91 1.26 -12.57 15.15
CA TYR A 91 0.70 -12.31 16.48
C TYR A 91 -0.79 -12.64 16.53
N ALA A 92 -1.57 -12.23 15.54
CA ALA A 92 -2.99 -12.59 15.42
C ALA A 92 -3.18 -14.11 15.39
N ALA A 93 -2.39 -14.83 14.59
CA ALA A 93 -2.42 -16.29 14.55
C ALA A 93 -2.24 -16.94 15.93
N ARG A 94 -1.32 -16.43 16.75
CA ARG A 94 -1.09 -16.92 18.12
C ARG A 94 -2.27 -16.66 19.04
N LEU A 95 -2.91 -15.50 18.94
CA LEU A 95 -4.12 -15.18 19.71
C LEU A 95 -5.24 -16.19 19.43
N PHE A 96 -5.48 -16.47 18.15
CA PHE A 96 -6.54 -17.41 17.73
C PHE A 96 -6.19 -18.89 17.92
N GLU A 97 -4.90 -19.22 18.06
CA GLU A 97 -4.46 -20.59 18.33
C GLU A 97 -4.66 -20.99 19.80
N GLU A 98 -4.50 -20.05 20.72
CA GLU A 98 -4.60 -20.27 22.17
C GLU A 98 -5.70 -19.40 22.82
N PRO A 99 -6.95 -19.48 22.36
CA PRO A 99 -8.02 -18.59 22.83
C PRO A 99 -8.25 -18.66 24.34
N ASP A 100 -8.10 -19.83 24.96
CA ASP A 100 -8.28 -20.00 26.41
C ASP A 100 -7.26 -19.27 27.26
N ALA A 101 -6.09 -18.92 26.68
CA ALA A 101 -5.07 -18.18 27.38
C ALA A 101 -5.43 -16.68 27.52
N PHE A 102 -6.26 -16.17 26.60
CA PHE A 102 -6.62 -14.75 26.50
C PHE A 102 -8.08 -14.47 26.84
N ALA A 103 -8.99 -15.40 26.66
CA ALA A 103 -10.44 -15.19 26.79
C ALA A 103 -10.96 -15.14 28.24
N ARG A 104 -10.18 -15.57 29.25
CA ARG A 104 -10.71 -15.70 30.63
C ARG A 104 -10.97 -14.37 31.33
N ASP A 105 -10.22 -13.34 30.99
CA ASP A 105 -10.34 -11.99 31.55
C ASP A 105 -10.07 -10.96 30.43
N SER A 106 -10.84 -11.03 29.32
CA SER A 106 -10.70 -10.03 28.26
C SER A 106 -10.92 -8.63 28.83
N TYR A 107 -9.96 -7.72 28.56
CA TYR A 107 -10.06 -6.32 28.96
C TYR A 107 -11.16 -5.58 28.18
N TRP A 108 -11.60 -6.14 27.08
CA TRP A 108 -12.66 -5.64 26.22
C TRP A 108 -13.71 -6.74 26.03
N ARG A 109 -14.94 -6.44 26.39
CA ARG A 109 -16.04 -7.40 26.35
C ARG A 109 -17.07 -6.96 25.34
N ALA A 110 -17.47 -7.90 24.46
CA ALA A 110 -18.43 -7.59 23.42
C ALA A 110 -19.80 -7.18 23.96
N ASP A 111 -20.25 -7.74 25.10
CA ASP A 111 -21.52 -7.38 25.73
C ASP A 111 -21.52 -5.96 26.39
N GLU A 112 -20.34 -5.36 26.60
CA GLU A 112 -20.20 -4.02 27.18
C GLU A 112 -19.99 -2.94 26.09
N HIS A 113 -19.36 -3.31 24.96
CA HIS A 113 -18.93 -2.37 23.94
C HIS A 113 -19.76 -2.42 22.66
N MET A 114 -20.33 -3.60 22.31
CA MET A 114 -21.02 -3.80 21.05
C MET A 114 -22.53 -3.64 21.17
N PHE A 115 -23.13 -3.05 20.15
CA PHE A 115 -24.60 -2.87 20.07
C PHE A 115 -25.09 -3.00 18.61
N LEU A 116 -26.39 -3.19 18.42
CA LEU A 116 -26.99 -3.19 17.10
C LEU A 116 -27.12 -1.76 16.58
N GLY A 117 -26.54 -1.50 15.43
CA GLY A 117 -26.68 -0.26 14.69
C GLY A 117 -28.05 -0.13 14.01
N PRO A 118 -28.29 1.03 13.34
CA PRO A 118 -29.59 1.34 12.74
C PRO A 118 -30.08 0.34 11.70
N ASP A 119 -29.16 -0.26 10.94
CA ASP A 119 -29.46 -1.20 9.87
C ASP A 119 -29.27 -2.67 10.32
N GLY A 120 -29.16 -2.90 11.64
CA GLY A 120 -29.04 -4.22 12.23
C GLY A 120 -27.62 -4.79 12.26
N GLN A 121 -26.63 -4.06 11.77
CA GLN A 121 -25.19 -4.39 11.90
C GLN A 121 -24.79 -4.36 13.39
N TYR A 122 -23.78 -5.15 13.76
CA TYR A 122 -23.24 -5.18 15.12
C TYR A 122 -21.95 -4.38 15.18
N ILE A 123 -21.96 -3.27 15.91
CA ILE A 123 -20.94 -2.21 15.92
C ILE A 123 -20.61 -1.78 17.34
N ASN A 124 -19.47 -1.11 17.51
CA ASN A 124 -19.06 -0.52 18.77
C ASN A 124 -19.16 1.01 18.75
N SER A 125 -18.87 1.62 19.90
CA SER A 125 -18.87 3.09 20.06
C SER A 125 -17.68 3.74 19.36
N GLU A 126 -17.86 4.96 18.86
CA GLU A 126 -16.78 5.81 18.36
C GLU A 126 -15.75 6.22 19.43
N GLU A 127 -16.08 6.02 20.71
CA GLU A 127 -15.15 6.27 21.82
C GLU A 127 -14.17 5.11 22.05
N ASP A 128 -14.41 3.94 21.45
CA ASP A 128 -13.50 2.81 21.51
C ASP A 128 -12.22 3.06 20.67
N THR A 129 -11.15 2.36 20.99
CA THR A 129 -9.86 2.51 20.33
C THR A 129 -9.92 2.19 18.83
N SER A 130 -10.54 1.07 18.48
CA SER A 130 -10.72 0.62 17.09
C SER A 130 -12.19 0.59 16.73
N THR A 131 -12.51 0.81 15.47
CA THR A 131 -13.81 0.43 14.92
C THR A 131 -13.96 -1.07 14.90
N VAL A 132 -15.12 -1.57 15.31
CA VAL A 132 -15.54 -2.97 15.11
C VAL A 132 -16.85 -2.98 14.34
N PHE A 133 -16.88 -3.76 13.25
CA PHE A 133 -18.04 -3.90 12.42
C PHE A 133 -18.29 -5.37 12.09
N VAL A 134 -19.54 -5.80 12.25
CA VAL A 134 -20.02 -7.11 11.81
C VAL A 134 -21.32 -6.88 11.04
N PRO A 135 -21.41 -7.33 9.77
CA PRO A 135 -22.62 -7.11 8.97
C PRO A 135 -23.85 -7.79 9.56
N ASN A 136 -25.02 -7.24 9.27
CA ASN A 136 -26.31 -7.76 9.72
C ASN A 136 -26.64 -9.14 9.14
N THR A 137 -25.89 -9.58 8.14
CA THR A 137 -25.99 -10.92 7.53
C THR A 137 -25.35 -12.00 8.39
N GLN A 138 -24.47 -11.63 9.34
CA GLN A 138 -23.79 -12.56 10.22
C GLN A 138 -24.61 -12.88 11.47
N LYS A 139 -24.52 -14.15 11.90
CA LYS A 139 -25.14 -14.58 13.14
C LYS A 139 -24.24 -14.30 14.33
N ILE A 140 -24.74 -13.53 15.29
CA ILE A 140 -24.03 -13.28 16.55
C ILE A 140 -24.20 -14.52 17.44
N ASP A 141 -23.16 -15.34 17.54
CA ASP A 141 -23.07 -16.50 18.40
C ASP A 141 -21.82 -16.48 19.27
N ASP A 142 -21.69 -17.44 20.20
CA ASP A 142 -20.57 -17.48 21.16
C ASP A 142 -19.21 -17.54 20.46
N ALA A 143 -19.12 -18.19 19.30
CA ALA A 143 -17.87 -18.28 18.55
C ALA A 143 -17.49 -16.97 17.87
N LEU A 144 -18.46 -16.17 17.41
CA LEU A 144 -18.23 -14.84 16.89
C LEU A 144 -17.86 -13.87 18.02
N ILE A 145 -18.56 -13.93 19.16
CA ILE A 145 -18.22 -13.13 20.36
C ILE A 145 -16.79 -13.41 20.82
N GLN A 146 -16.38 -14.68 20.87
CA GLN A 146 -15.02 -15.03 21.23
C GLN A 146 -13.97 -14.42 20.27
N GLU A 147 -14.23 -14.44 18.96
CA GLU A 147 -13.33 -13.81 17.98
C GLU A 147 -13.27 -12.29 18.15
N LEU A 148 -14.41 -11.63 18.43
CA LEU A 148 -14.47 -10.21 18.73
C LEU A 148 -13.58 -9.85 19.94
N GLU A 149 -13.72 -10.60 21.04
CA GLU A 149 -12.96 -10.35 22.27
C GLU A 149 -11.46 -10.65 22.11
N LEU A 150 -11.10 -11.71 21.35
CA LEU A 150 -9.70 -12.02 21.03
C LEU A 150 -9.07 -10.93 20.15
N SER A 151 -9.80 -10.46 19.15
CA SER A 151 -9.27 -9.44 18.24
C SER A 151 -8.95 -8.11 18.94
N ALA A 152 -9.55 -7.83 20.09
CA ALA A 152 -9.30 -6.60 20.85
C ALA A 152 -7.84 -6.46 21.32
N TYR A 153 -7.15 -7.57 21.54
CA TYR A 153 -5.72 -7.55 21.91
C TYR A 153 -4.80 -6.99 20.81
N LEU A 154 -5.31 -6.81 19.59
CA LEU A 154 -4.58 -6.19 18.48
C LEU A 154 -4.57 -4.66 18.55
N ASP A 155 -5.50 -4.03 19.27
CA ASP A 155 -5.68 -2.56 19.28
C ASP A 155 -4.41 -1.79 19.66
N MET A 156 -3.65 -2.30 20.64
CA MET A 156 -2.40 -1.66 21.04
C MET A 156 -1.30 -1.73 19.98
N ILE A 157 -1.27 -2.82 19.21
CA ILE A 157 -0.28 -2.98 18.15
C ILE A 157 -0.71 -2.18 16.93
N PHE A 158 -2.01 -2.16 16.61
CA PHE A 158 -2.57 -1.34 15.53
C PHE A 158 -2.21 0.13 15.71
N SER A 159 -2.45 0.69 16.90
CA SER A 159 -2.11 2.09 17.21
C SER A 159 -0.62 2.36 17.06
N THR A 160 0.22 1.43 17.53
CA THR A 160 1.69 1.57 17.44
C THR A 160 2.16 1.61 15.99
N ILE A 161 1.64 0.74 15.12
CA ILE A 161 2.00 0.71 13.68
C ILE A 161 1.54 2.00 13.01
N TYR A 162 0.29 2.40 13.26
CA TYR A 162 -0.30 3.62 12.70
C TYR A 162 0.49 4.88 13.08
N GLU A 163 0.89 5.02 14.34
CA GLU A 163 1.62 6.19 14.84
C GLU A 163 3.06 6.28 14.32
N ASN A 164 3.64 5.15 13.94
CA ASN A 164 5.04 5.09 13.48
C ASN A 164 5.22 5.38 11.99
N ASP A 165 4.15 5.40 11.19
CA ASP A 165 4.22 5.70 9.77
C ASP A 165 3.14 6.71 9.35
N PRO A 166 3.53 7.94 8.96
CA PRO A 166 2.59 9.00 8.59
C PRO A 166 1.79 8.70 7.31
N ASN A 167 2.22 7.73 6.50
CA ASN A 167 1.52 7.31 5.29
C ASN A 167 0.49 6.22 5.57
N THR A 168 0.57 5.56 6.72
CA THR A 168 -0.43 4.57 7.17
C THR A 168 -1.71 5.27 7.57
N VAL A 169 -2.83 4.89 6.96
CA VAL A 169 -4.15 5.46 7.25
C VAL A 169 -5.08 4.50 7.95
N ALA A 170 -4.81 3.20 7.88
CA ALA A 170 -5.54 2.18 8.64
C ALA A 170 -4.69 0.94 8.87
N VAL A 171 -4.94 0.26 10.01
CA VAL A 171 -4.43 -1.07 10.33
C VAL A 171 -5.60 -1.92 10.78
N TYR A 172 -5.77 -3.11 10.22
CA TYR A 172 -6.98 -3.90 10.48
C TYR A 172 -6.78 -5.41 10.46
N LEU A 173 -7.72 -6.09 11.09
CA LEU A 173 -8.00 -7.51 10.94
C LEU A 173 -9.40 -7.67 10.33
N ILE A 174 -9.51 -8.46 9.26
CA ILE A 174 -10.79 -8.96 8.77
C ILE A 174 -10.77 -10.47 8.89
N THR A 175 -11.74 -11.05 9.63
CA THR A 175 -11.81 -12.48 9.80
C THR A 175 -12.70 -13.13 8.72
N GLN A 176 -12.55 -14.44 8.52
CA GLN A 176 -13.44 -15.20 7.61
C GLN A 176 -14.92 -15.23 8.07
N LYS A 177 -15.20 -14.78 9.31
CA LYS A 177 -16.57 -14.55 9.81
C LYS A 177 -17.06 -13.13 9.55
N ASP A 178 -16.34 -12.39 8.71
CA ASP A 178 -16.71 -11.02 8.34
C ASP A 178 -16.72 -10.04 9.53
N ILE A 179 -15.84 -10.28 10.50
CA ILE A 179 -15.55 -9.31 11.54
C ILE A 179 -14.46 -8.39 11.01
N SER A 180 -14.73 -7.10 10.94
CA SER A 180 -13.74 -6.06 10.69
C SER A 180 -13.41 -5.36 12.00
N ARG A 181 -12.11 -5.38 12.40
CA ARG A 181 -11.55 -4.54 13.46
C ARG A 181 -10.48 -3.67 12.85
N LEU A 182 -10.66 -2.35 12.92
CA LEU A 182 -9.85 -1.37 12.21
C LEU A 182 -9.45 -0.22 13.13
N TYR A 183 -8.19 0.17 13.10
CA TYR A 183 -7.64 1.35 13.74
C TYR A 183 -7.15 2.36 12.68
N PRO A 184 -7.39 3.68 12.84
CA PRO A 184 -8.14 4.32 13.91
C PRO A 184 -9.64 4.03 13.85
N ASN A 185 -10.36 4.39 14.93
CA ASN A 185 -11.81 4.28 14.93
C ASN A 185 -12.42 5.36 14.03
N ILE A 186 -12.91 4.94 12.86
CA ILE A 186 -13.56 5.80 11.87
C ILE A 186 -15.08 5.70 11.92
N ASN A 187 -15.64 4.99 12.92
CA ASN A 187 -17.07 4.73 13.02
C ASN A 187 -17.65 4.09 11.72
N LEU A 188 -16.99 3.03 11.23
CA LEU A 188 -17.28 2.38 9.95
C LEU A 188 -18.77 2.07 9.77
N GLY A 189 -19.47 1.69 10.84
CA GLY A 189 -20.89 1.41 10.81
C GLY A 189 -21.79 2.56 10.38
N THR A 190 -21.28 3.79 10.27
CA THR A 190 -21.98 4.97 9.73
C THR A 190 -21.56 5.30 8.29
N LEU A 191 -20.48 4.70 7.81
CA LEU A 191 -19.89 4.99 6.50
C LEU A 191 -20.29 3.97 5.44
N VAL A 192 -20.61 2.73 5.85
CA VAL A 192 -20.96 1.63 4.96
C VAL A 192 -22.38 1.12 5.26
N PRO A 193 -23.07 0.47 4.28
CA PRO A 193 -24.37 -0.19 4.52
C PRO A 193 -24.28 -1.26 5.61
N GLY A 194 -25.40 -1.53 6.28
CA GLY A 194 -25.44 -2.52 7.36
C GLY A 194 -25.17 -3.97 6.93
N ASP A 195 -25.29 -4.27 5.65
CA ASP A 195 -24.99 -5.57 5.02
C ASP A 195 -23.63 -5.58 4.29
N TYR A 196 -22.81 -4.52 4.45
CA TYR A 196 -21.48 -4.46 3.87
C TYR A 196 -20.62 -5.66 4.31
N SER A 197 -19.99 -6.34 3.37
CA SER A 197 -19.19 -7.54 3.59
C SER A 197 -17.75 -7.31 3.14
N ALA A 198 -16.86 -7.08 4.10
CA ALA A 198 -15.45 -6.83 3.84
C ALA A 198 -14.71 -8.05 3.24
N ILE A 199 -15.24 -9.26 3.41
CA ILE A 199 -14.67 -10.48 2.80
C ILE A 199 -14.89 -10.55 1.29
N GLU A 200 -15.74 -9.71 0.72
CA GLU A 200 -15.98 -9.62 -0.73
C GLU A 200 -15.01 -8.63 -1.41
N ASP A 201 -14.35 -7.78 -0.65
CA ASP A 201 -13.46 -6.76 -1.17
C ASP A 201 -12.06 -7.28 -1.52
N ILE A 202 -11.34 -6.49 -2.37
CA ILE A 202 -10.04 -6.86 -2.90
C ILE A 202 -9.00 -7.09 -1.79
N PHE A 203 -9.03 -6.29 -0.74
CA PHE A 203 -8.09 -6.38 0.37
C PHE A 203 -8.26 -7.66 1.21
N PHE A 204 -9.42 -8.33 1.16
CA PHE A 204 -9.58 -9.65 1.75
C PHE A 204 -9.37 -10.76 0.74
N THR A 205 -9.98 -10.64 -0.44
CA THR A 205 -9.99 -11.72 -1.44
C THR A 205 -8.62 -12.08 -1.95
N LEU A 206 -7.69 -11.10 -2.05
CA LEU A 206 -6.30 -11.35 -2.43
C LEU A 206 -5.54 -12.19 -1.41
N GLY A 207 -5.78 -12.01 -0.11
CA GLY A 207 -5.14 -12.78 0.96
C GLY A 207 -5.80 -14.14 1.22
N ALA A 208 -7.01 -14.37 0.72
CA ALA A 208 -7.76 -15.59 0.94
C ALA A 208 -7.09 -16.82 0.28
N PRO A 209 -7.24 -18.03 0.85
CA PRO A 209 -6.53 -19.24 0.40
C PRO A 209 -6.73 -19.60 -1.07
N ASP A 210 -7.88 -19.29 -1.64
CA ASP A 210 -8.21 -19.59 -3.04
C ASP A 210 -7.38 -18.74 -4.02
N ASN A 211 -7.01 -17.51 -3.63
CA ASN A 211 -6.24 -16.59 -4.46
C ASN A 211 -4.76 -16.52 -4.03
N ASN A 212 -4.47 -16.92 -2.79
CA ASN A 212 -3.13 -16.90 -2.20
C ASN A 212 -2.76 -18.26 -1.57
N PRO A 213 -2.64 -19.33 -2.36
CA PRO A 213 -2.34 -20.66 -1.85
C PRO A 213 -0.93 -20.76 -1.23
N GLU A 214 -0.02 -19.89 -1.62
CA GLU A 214 1.35 -19.83 -1.07
C GLU A 214 1.44 -19.03 0.23
N ARG A 215 0.38 -18.30 0.59
CA ARG A 215 0.27 -17.48 1.82
C ARG A 215 1.30 -16.36 1.90
N ASN A 216 1.66 -15.81 0.76
CA ASN A 216 2.56 -14.67 0.72
C ASN A 216 1.87 -13.42 1.23
N THR A 217 2.64 -12.52 1.81
CA THR A 217 2.22 -11.14 1.99
C THR A 217 2.13 -10.47 0.61
N ILE A 218 1.04 -9.75 0.32
CA ILE A 218 0.70 -9.26 -1.01
C ILE A 218 0.29 -7.78 -0.93
N TRP A 219 0.76 -6.98 -1.89
CA TRP A 219 0.26 -5.62 -2.10
C TRP A 219 -0.94 -5.63 -3.05
N THR A 220 -1.98 -4.87 -2.70
CA THR A 220 -3.14 -4.67 -3.58
C THR A 220 -2.76 -3.78 -4.76
N PRO A 221 -3.47 -3.85 -5.90
CA PRO A 221 -3.58 -2.72 -6.80
C PRO A 221 -4.15 -1.50 -6.07
N VAL A 222 -3.98 -0.31 -6.68
CA VAL A 222 -4.66 0.91 -6.19
C VAL A 222 -6.17 0.72 -6.24
N TYR A 223 -6.86 1.09 -5.17
CA TYR A 223 -8.32 1.05 -5.08
C TYR A 223 -8.88 2.29 -4.37
N ASP A 224 -10.18 2.53 -4.55
CA ASP A 224 -10.90 3.59 -3.86
C ASP A 224 -11.43 3.03 -2.52
N ASP A 225 -11.14 3.72 -1.42
CA ASP A 225 -11.53 3.22 -0.10
C ASP A 225 -13.06 3.27 0.09
N PRO A 226 -13.71 2.13 0.42
CA PRO A 226 -15.14 2.11 0.71
C PRO A 226 -15.58 3.04 1.84
N ALA A 227 -14.69 3.32 2.79
CA ALA A 227 -14.93 4.25 3.89
C ALA A 227 -14.66 5.72 3.53
N GLY A 228 -14.20 6.00 2.30
CA GLY A 228 -14.07 7.36 1.75
C GLY A 228 -12.76 8.07 2.10
N GLN A 229 -11.71 7.34 2.46
CA GLN A 229 -10.38 7.93 2.74
C GLN A 229 -9.58 8.24 1.46
N GLY A 230 -10.14 7.96 0.28
CA GLY A 230 -9.52 8.21 -1.01
C GLY A 230 -8.79 6.99 -1.56
N LEU A 231 -7.76 7.22 -2.38
CA LEU A 231 -7.02 6.15 -3.02
C LEU A 231 -5.97 5.55 -2.09
N LEU A 232 -6.02 4.24 -2.00
CA LEU A 232 -5.16 3.43 -1.15
C LEU A 232 -4.45 2.34 -1.95
N ILE A 233 -3.33 1.89 -1.41
CA ILE A 233 -2.76 0.57 -1.62
C ILE A 233 -2.66 -0.09 -0.25
N SER A 234 -2.81 -1.40 -0.18
CA SER A 234 -2.71 -2.12 1.09
C SER A 234 -1.74 -3.27 1.00
N VAL A 235 -0.97 -3.48 2.05
CA VAL A 235 -0.29 -4.75 2.25
C VAL A 235 -1.21 -5.69 3.01
N ILE A 236 -1.36 -6.91 2.51
CA ILE A 236 -2.24 -7.93 3.04
C ILE A 236 -1.41 -9.15 3.46
N ALA A 237 -1.48 -9.49 4.73
CA ALA A 237 -0.84 -10.68 5.29
C ALA A 237 -1.90 -11.68 5.77
N PRO A 238 -1.96 -12.90 5.20
CA PRO A 238 -2.94 -13.89 5.60
C PRO A 238 -2.63 -14.48 6.97
N VAL A 239 -3.65 -14.65 7.80
CA VAL A 239 -3.56 -15.19 9.15
C VAL A 239 -3.91 -16.66 9.17
N PHE A 240 -2.95 -17.51 9.49
CA PHE A 240 -3.14 -18.96 9.64
C PHE A 240 -2.66 -19.43 11.00
N THR A 241 -3.46 -20.21 11.71
CA THR A 241 -3.01 -20.90 12.94
C THR A 241 -2.06 -22.05 12.60
N GLY A 242 -1.28 -22.53 13.59
CA GLY A 242 -0.38 -23.67 13.44
C GLY A 242 -1.07 -24.97 12.99
N LYS A 243 -2.40 -25.06 13.13
CA LYS A 243 -3.24 -26.16 12.60
C LYS A 243 -3.65 -25.96 11.14
N ASN A 244 -3.07 -25.00 10.45
CA ASN A 244 -3.37 -24.70 9.06
C ASN A 244 -4.80 -24.13 8.82
N ASN A 245 -5.40 -23.55 9.84
CA ASN A 245 -6.71 -22.95 9.77
C ASN A 245 -6.56 -21.49 9.35
N PHE A 246 -7.22 -21.09 8.29
CA PHE A 246 -7.30 -19.69 7.89
C PHE A 246 -8.25 -18.96 8.83
N ILE A 247 -7.80 -17.85 9.40
CA ILE A 247 -8.58 -16.99 10.29
C ILE A 247 -9.12 -15.80 9.53
N GLY A 248 -8.31 -15.20 8.67
CA GLY A 248 -8.60 -13.97 7.97
C GLY A 248 -7.34 -13.32 7.45
N VAL A 249 -7.38 -12.01 7.30
CA VAL A 249 -6.25 -11.20 6.82
C VAL A 249 -5.98 -10.05 7.76
N ILE A 250 -4.70 -9.75 7.94
CA ILE A 250 -4.23 -8.45 8.42
C ILE A 250 -4.01 -7.56 7.22
N GLY A 251 -4.42 -6.31 7.31
CA GLY A 251 -4.11 -5.30 6.32
C GLY A 251 -3.55 -4.03 6.94
N ILE A 252 -2.69 -3.36 6.19
CA ILE A 252 -2.19 -2.02 6.49
C ILE A 252 -2.40 -1.18 5.24
N ASP A 253 -3.21 -0.14 5.36
CA ASP A 253 -3.55 0.76 4.27
C ASP A 253 -2.59 1.93 4.23
N VAL A 254 -2.07 2.21 3.04
CA VAL A 254 -1.15 3.32 2.77
C VAL A 254 -1.82 4.28 1.79
N SER A 255 -1.86 5.56 2.16
CA SER A 255 -2.48 6.61 1.36
C SER A 255 -1.59 7.00 0.17
N LEU A 256 -2.17 7.01 -1.04
CA LEU A 256 -1.49 7.54 -2.21
C LEU A 256 -1.23 9.05 -2.08
N ALA A 257 -2.10 9.77 -1.40
CA ALA A 257 -1.90 11.19 -1.11
C ALA A 257 -0.69 11.41 -0.18
N GLY A 258 -0.54 10.55 0.85
CA GLY A 258 0.62 10.54 1.73
C GLY A 258 1.92 10.22 0.99
N LEU A 259 1.93 9.16 0.17
CA LEU A 259 3.07 8.83 -0.68
C LEU A 259 3.45 9.98 -1.62
N THR A 260 2.46 10.62 -2.26
CA THR A 260 2.71 11.78 -3.12
C THR A 260 3.35 12.93 -2.34
N ALA A 261 2.86 13.22 -1.13
CA ALA A 261 3.43 14.25 -0.28
C ALA A 261 4.86 13.92 0.16
N SER A 262 5.16 12.65 0.46
CA SER A 262 6.53 12.20 0.77
C SER A 262 7.46 12.41 -0.42
N VAL A 263 7.05 11.98 -1.61
CA VAL A 263 7.81 12.16 -2.86
C VAL A 263 7.98 13.64 -3.22
N GLU A 264 6.98 14.50 -2.98
CA GLU A 264 7.07 15.96 -3.19
C GLU A 264 8.03 16.64 -2.21
N ALA A 265 8.24 16.07 -1.03
CA ALA A 265 9.17 16.61 -0.03
C ALA A 265 10.64 16.30 -0.35
N GLU A 266 10.91 15.37 -1.26
CA GLU A 266 12.25 14.99 -1.69
C GLU A 266 12.74 15.90 -2.81
N GLU A 267 13.55 16.91 -2.48
CA GLU A 267 14.29 17.70 -3.47
C GLU A 267 15.57 16.97 -3.88
N LEU A 268 15.51 16.12 -4.90
CA LEU A 268 16.68 15.41 -5.42
C LEU A 268 17.70 16.36 -6.07
N THR A 269 17.25 17.40 -6.76
CA THR A 269 18.07 18.47 -7.37
C THR A 269 17.21 19.71 -7.61
N ALA A 270 17.85 20.86 -7.85
CA ALA A 270 17.12 22.08 -8.23
C ALA A 270 16.29 21.83 -9.53
N GLY A 271 14.99 21.68 -9.39
CA GLY A 271 14.04 21.42 -10.49
C GLY A 271 13.87 19.95 -10.87
N GLY A 272 14.45 19.00 -10.09
CA GLY A 272 14.17 17.57 -10.22
C GLY A 272 13.03 17.15 -9.29
N TYR A 273 12.37 16.05 -9.63
CA TYR A 273 11.36 15.40 -8.78
C TYR A 273 11.39 13.89 -8.98
N SER A 274 10.97 13.17 -7.96
CA SER A 274 10.73 11.74 -8.01
C SER A 274 9.28 11.47 -8.41
N LEU A 275 9.00 10.28 -8.88
CA LEU A 275 7.65 9.75 -9.05
C LEU A 275 7.64 8.25 -8.70
N LEU A 276 6.53 7.75 -8.21
CA LEU A 276 6.34 6.34 -7.91
C LEU A 276 5.32 5.76 -8.90
N ILE A 277 5.63 4.64 -9.50
CA ILE A 277 4.75 3.96 -10.47
C ILE A 277 4.58 2.48 -10.10
N ASP A 278 3.40 1.92 -10.40
CA ASP A 278 3.14 0.50 -10.27
C ASP A 278 3.69 -0.30 -11.47
N GLN A 279 3.60 -1.64 -11.36
CA GLN A 279 4.04 -2.57 -12.42
C GLN A 279 3.30 -2.42 -13.77
N ASN A 280 2.22 -1.66 -13.82
CA ASN A 280 1.41 -1.41 -15.01
C ASN A 280 1.69 -0.02 -15.60
N GLY A 281 2.65 0.75 -15.02
CA GLY A 281 2.97 2.12 -15.45
C GLY A 281 2.01 3.19 -14.92
N ARG A 282 1.15 2.84 -13.94
CA ARG A 282 0.26 3.80 -13.29
C ARG A 282 1.02 4.53 -12.19
N ALA A 283 0.94 5.85 -12.15
CA ALA A 283 1.55 6.63 -11.09
C ALA A 283 0.87 6.36 -9.74
N LEU A 284 1.61 5.87 -8.76
CA LEU A 284 1.20 5.79 -7.34
C LEU A 284 1.40 7.14 -6.65
N ALA A 285 2.50 7.83 -6.99
CA ALA A 285 2.77 9.19 -6.57
C ALA A 285 3.32 9.99 -7.76
N LEU A 286 2.68 11.10 -8.08
CA LEU A 286 3.13 12.04 -9.13
C LEU A 286 3.02 13.46 -8.59
N PRO A 287 4.16 14.14 -8.36
CA PRO A 287 4.20 15.54 -7.94
C PRO A 287 3.54 16.49 -8.95
N GLY A 288 3.09 17.64 -8.46
CA GLY A 288 2.46 18.66 -9.31
C GLY A 288 3.32 19.09 -10.50
N GLN A 289 4.65 19.14 -10.32
CA GLN A 289 5.58 19.41 -11.41
C GLN A 289 5.56 18.30 -12.47
N GLY A 290 5.49 17.04 -12.06
CA GLY A 290 5.41 15.89 -12.96
C GLY A 290 4.15 15.92 -13.84
N TYR A 291 3.01 16.36 -13.31
CA TYR A 291 1.82 16.58 -14.14
C TYR A 291 2.08 17.59 -15.27
N THR A 292 2.80 18.66 -14.96
CA THR A 292 3.11 19.68 -15.97
C THR A 292 4.11 19.18 -17.01
N ASP A 293 5.19 18.53 -16.55
CA ASP A 293 6.31 18.16 -17.42
C ASP A 293 6.02 16.89 -18.24
N ILE A 294 5.30 15.91 -17.65
CA ILE A 294 5.01 14.63 -18.29
C ILE A 294 3.68 14.71 -19.06
N LEU A 295 2.64 15.25 -18.41
CA LEU A 295 1.27 15.24 -18.96
C LEU A 295 0.86 16.55 -19.64
N GLY A 296 1.70 17.60 -19.56
CA GLY A 296 1.44 18.91 -20.17
C GLY A 296 0.25 19.67 -19.56
N ARG A 297 -0.17 19.32 -18.34
CA ARG A 297 -1.32 19.91 -17.65
C ARG A 297 -1.15 19.92 -16.14
N THR A 298 -1.99 20.65 -15.44
CA THR A 298 -2.06 20.61 -13.99
C THR A 298 -2.94 19.45 -13.51
N ARG A 299 -2.69 18.95 -12.30
CA ARG A 299 -3.51 17.93 -11.63
C ARG A 299 -4.92 18.46 -11.41
N ALA A 300 -5.94 17.70 -11.79
CA ALA A 300 -7.32 18.01 -11.46
C ALA A 300 -7.64 17.65 -9.99
N PRO A 301 -8.55 18.40 -9.32
CA PRO A 301 -8.99 18.02 -7.98
C PRO A 301 -9.59 16.60 -7.98
N GLY A 302 -9.12 15.74 -7.08
CA GLY A 302 -9.57 14.35 -6.95
C GLY A 302 -9.11 13.43 -8.08
N GLU A 303 -8.16 13.86 -8.90
CA GLU A 303 -7.61 13.01 -9.95
C GLU A 303 -6.81 11.86 -9.38
N ILE A 304 -7.19 10.66 -9.78
CA ILE A 304 -6.44 9.42 -9.59
C ILE A 304 -5.15 9.53 -10.40
N ALA A 305 -4.06 9.04 -9.86
CA ALA A 305 -2.78 8.99 -10.54
C ALA A 305 -2.92 8.44 -11.98
N PRO A 306 -2.55 9.20 -12.99
CA PRO A 306 -2.77 8.84 -14.38
C PRO A 306 -1.93 7.63 -14.76
N ASP A 307 -2.44 6.86 -15.71
CA ASP A 307 -1.62 5.88 -16.41
C ASP A 307 -0.63 6.63 -17.32
N ILE A 308 0.63 6.67 -16.87
CA ILE A 308 1.69 7.37 -17.60
C ILE A 308 2.05 6.59 -18.87
N GLY A 309 2.02 5.26 -18.80
CA GLY A 309 2.33 4.39 -19.92
C GLY A 309 1.37 4.56 -21.10
N GLU A 310 0.06 4.70 -20.83
CA GLU A 310 -0.93 4.98 -21.88
C GLU A 310 -0.86 6.44 -22.37
N THR A 311 -0.56 7.38 -21.49
CA THR A 311 -0.62 8.82 -21.81
C THR A 311 0.62 9.32 -22.54
N VAL A 312 1.80 8.73 -22.26
CA VAL A 312 3.10 9.14 -22.82
C VAL A 312 3.82 7.90 -23.37
N PRO A 313 3.62 7.57 -24.66
CA PRO A 313 4.17 6.34 -25.28
C PRO A 313 5.68 6.18 -25.16
N GLU A 314 6.43 7.29 -25.08
CA GLU A 314 7.88 7.26 -24.87
C GLU A 314 8.27 6.64 -23.52
N PHE A 315 7.43 6.81 -22.49
CA PHE A 315 7.63 6.19 -21.19
C PHE A 315 7.38 4.68 -21.21
N SER A 316 6.46 4.20 -22.05
CA SER A 316 6.19 2.77 -22.14
C SER A 316 7.39 1.99 -22.70
N VAL A 317 8.19 2.59 -23.56
CA VAL A 317 9.42 1.96 -24.10
C VAL A 317 10.47 1.83 -23.00
N VAL A 318 10.75 2.91 -22.26
CA VAL A 318 11.71 2.90 -21.16
C VAL A 318 11.25 1.95 -20.05
N PHE A 319 9.96 1.94 -19.77
CA PHE A 319 9.35 1.10 -18.73
C PHE A 319 9.42 -0.40 -19.07
N ASN A 320 9.16 -0.77 -20.33
CA ASN A 320 9.28 -2.17 -20.77
C ASN A 320 10.73 -2.64 -20.74
N ASP A 321 11.69 -1.79 -21.15
CA ASP A 321 13.12 -2.11 -21.06
C ASP A 321 13.59 -2.35 -19.62
N LEU A 322 12.94 -1.69 -18.64
CA LEU A 322 13.22 -1.83 -17.20
C LEU A 322 12.60 -3.10 -16.60
N LEU A 323 11.44 -3.55 -17.10
CA LEU A 323 10.79 -4.78 -16.65
C LEU A 323 11.44 -6.03 -17.24
N ASP A 324 12.08 -5.90 -18.40
CA ASP A 324 12.72 -7.01 -19.14
C ASP A 324 14.20 -7.20 -18.76
N GLY A 325 14.84 -6.26 -18.07
CA GLY A 325 16.26 -6.27 -17.64
C GLY A 325 16.51 -6.86 -16.31
#